data_f406acbb53b8164a9e692b1fd88ad431
#
_entry.id   f406acbb53b8164a9e692b1fd88ad431
#
_cell.length_a   1.000
_cell.length_b   1.000
_cell.length_c   1.000
_cell.angle_alpha   90.00
_cell.angle_beta   90.00
_cell.angle_gamma   90.00
#
_symmetry.space_group_name_H-M   'P 1'
#
loop_
_entity.id
_entity.type
_entity.pdbx_description
1 polymer ?
#
loop_
_entity_poly.entity_id
_entity_poly.type
_entity_poly.pdbx_seq_one_letter_code
_entity_poly.pdbx_strand_id
1 'polypeptide(L)'
;MLLADTSANVTGVWLGVMIGVNMQTSFLTPPFGFALFYLRGVAPKIVKTIQMYKGVVPFIILQLIGLAIVGIFPPLVNYLPNRVNLTSETAPPPRNPRISACVEEGLFKVYDRDGETISGAIVKVKDIDLSFLPDKQRTVLQESFQAADKTFSLVQIVKAAKKELDAFVPGYRPLHQQVRVLQAKVRRIGEEINETKIEVRRLTRDGIASTIITSKKGRIEALKVEQVALTSQIPQQWKEMRKRYLNLAKAEGNARRKYRRNVDDAYDVIPGILKVISDVEKLAVLESSIKSLDEVITNNSGEETQNAIRKVEKAIGKVAGSSAIKNRISRVRRSLRGQKPNL
;
A
#
# COMPACT_ATOMS: atom_id res chain seq x y z
N MET A 1 17.81 16.41 1.88
CA MET A 1 17.31 17.78 1.72
C MET A 1 16.42 17.96 0.48
N LEU A 2 16.54 17.15 -0.56
CA LEU A 2 15.71 17.19 -1.80
C LEU A 2 14.30 16.53 -1.65
N LEU A 3 13.98 15.92 -0.51
CA LEU A 3 12.75 15.15 -0.28
C LEU A 3 11.73 15.84 0.64
N ALA A 4 11.97 17.09 1.03
CA ALA A 4 11.09 17.80 1.99
C ALA A 4 10.15 18.85 1.34
N ASP A 5 10.26 19.05 0.04
CA ASP A 5 9.42 19.99 -0.71
C ASP A 5 8.30 19.22 -1.43
N THR A 6 7.12 19.80 -1.57
CA THR A 6 6.02 19.22 -2.36
C THR A 6 6.44 18.92 -3.81
N SER A 7 7.47 19.61 -4.29
CA SER A 7 8.21 19.28 -5.51
C SER A 7 9.00 17.96 -5.40
N ALA A 8 9.26 17.44 -4.21
CA ALA A 8 10.11 16.27 -4.02
C ALA A 8 9.45 14.94 -4.40
N ASN A 9 8.13 14.80 -4.27
CA ASN A 9 7.41 13.65 -4.81
C ASN A 9 7.41 13.64 -6.33
N VAL A 10 7.33 14.82 -6.92
CA VAL A 10 7.52 15.09 -8.35
C VAL A 10 8.94 14.71 -8.75
N THR A 11 9.94 15.07 -7.96
CA THR A 11 11.36 14.77 -8.19
C THR A 11 11.66 13.28 -8.13
N GLY A 12 11.02 12.50 -7.25
CA GLY A 12 11.21 11.04 -7.13
C GLY A 12 10.73 10.26 -8.35
N VAL A 13 9.56 10.57 -8.87
CA VAL A 13 9.01 9.95 -10.10
C VAL A 13 9.84 10.37 -11.32
N TRP A 14 10.13 11.65 -11.45
CA TRP A 14 10.97 12.20 -12.52
C TRP A 14 12.36 11.57 -12.54
N LEU A 15 13.02 11.47 -11.39
CA LEU A 15 14.32 10.82 -11.26
C LEU A 15 14.27 9.35 -11.65
N GLY A 16 13.21 8.62 -11.25
CA GLY A 16 13.02 7.23 -11.62
C GLY A 16 12.89 7.03 -13.12
N VAL A 17 12.16 7.91 -13.81
CA VAL A 17 12.03 7.87 -15.27
C VAL A 17 13.34 8.23 -15.96
N MET A 18 14.06 9.25 -15.46
CA MET A 18 15.38 9.62 -15.96
C MET A 18 16.38 8.48 -15.87
N ILE A 19 16.41 7.77 -14.74
CA ILE A 19 17.24 6.58 -14.56
C ILE A 19 16.80 5.46 -15.52
N GLY A 20 15.50 5.20 -15.65
CA GLY A 20 14.96 4.17 -16.54
C GLY A 20 15.31 4.41 -18.00
N VAL A 21 15.15 5.63 -18.50
CA VAL A 21 15.53 6.01 -19.88
C VAL A 21 17.05 5.93 -20.08
N ASN A 22 17.84 6.37 -19.07
CA ASN A 22 19.29 6.28 -19.15
C ASN A 22 19.79 4.82 -19.16
N MET A 23 19.15 3.92 -18.41
CA MET A 23 19.48 2.49 -18.48
C MET A 23 19.23 1.89 -19.85
N GLN A 24 18.22 2.34 -20.59
CA GLN A 24 17.97 1.87 -21.96
C GLN A 24 19.09 2.23 -22.92
N THR A 25 19.80 3.35 -22.70
CA THR A 25 20.95 3.71 -23.55
C THR A 25 22.08 2.71 -23.43
N SER A 26 22.27 2.10 -22.25
CA SER A 26 23.32 1.12 -22.01
C SER A 26 23.12 -0.20 -22.79
N PHE A 27 21.87 -0.55 -23.13
CA PHE A 27 21.58 -1.73 -23.95
C PHE A 27 21.97 -1.55 -25.42
N LEU A 28 22.10 -0.30 -25.90
CA LEU A 28 22.40 0.05 -27.26
C LEU A 28 23.85 0.50 -27.44
N THR A 29 24.55 0.90 -26.36
CA THR A 29 25.92 1.43 -26.44
C THR A 29 26.99 0.35 -26.24
N PRO A 30 28.01 0.28 -27.11
CA PRO A 30 29.20 -0.55 -26.89
C PRO A 30 29.96 -0.05 -25.62
N PRO A 31 30.60 -0.94 -24.85
CA PRO A 31 30.80 -2.37 -25.06
C PRO A 31 29.69 -3.27 -24.48
N PHE A 32 28.71 -2.77 -23.73
CA PHE A 32 27.69 -3.58 -23.07
C PHE A 32 26.40 -3.81 -23.85
N GLY A 33 26.31 -3.35 -25.09
CA GLY A 33 25.10 -3.40 -25.91
C GLY A 33 24.54 -4.81 -26.14
N PHE A 34 23.84 -5.36 -25.16
CA PHE A 34 23.21 -6.70 -25.26
C PHE A 34 22.31 -6.82 -26.47
N ALA A 35 21.58 -5.76 -26.84
CA ALA A 35 20.73 -5.74 -28.02
C ALA A 35 21.56 -5.89 -29.31
N LEU A 36 22.74 -5.29 -29.36
CA LEU A 36 23.64 -5.40 -30.50
C LEU A 36 24.28 -6.78 -30.60
N PHE A 37 24.62 -7.42 -29.48
CA PHE A 37 25.09 -8.80 -29.46
C PHE A 37 24.04 -9.76 -29.97
N TYR A 38 22.79 -9.60 -29.51
CA TYR A 38 21.68 -10.44 -29.97
C TYR A 38 21.42 -10.23 -31.49
N LEU A 39 21.35 -8.96 -31.91
CA LEU A 39 21.16 -8.62 -33.33
C LEU A 39 22.25 -9.22 -34.23
N ARG A 40 23.50 -9.20 -33.76
CA ARG A 40 24.63 -9.81 -34.48
C ARG A 40 24.50 -11.32 -34.62
N GLY A 41 23.91 -12.00 -33.61
CA GLY A 41 23.68 -13.45 -33.63
C GLY A 41 22.60 -13.90 -34.62
N VAL A 42 21.59 -13.04 -34.85
CA VAL A 42 20.40 -13.36 -35.64
C VAL A 42 20.46 -12.77 -37.06
N ALA A 43 21.27 -11.72 -37.27
CA ALA A 43 21.35 -11.02 -38.53
C ALA A 43 22.00 -11.89 -39.66
N PRO A 44 21.50 -11.83 -40.90
CA PRO A 44 22.08 -12.50 -42.05
C PRO A 44 23.54 -12.10 -42.25
N LYS A 45 24.37 -13.01 -42.74
CA LYS A 45 25.82 -12.80 -42.97
C LYS A 45 26.15 -11.61 -43.91
N ILE A 46 25.18 -11.14 -44.69
CA ILE A 46 25.29 -9.97 -45.57
C ILE A 46 25.42 -8.66 -44.76
N VAL A 47 24.87 -8.59 -43.54
CA VAL A 47 24.88 -7.37 -42.72
C VAL A 47 26.20 -7.29 -41.93
N LYS A 48 27.03 -6.31 -42.30
CA LYS A 48 28.29 -6.07 -41.59
C LYS A 48 28.05 -5.41 -40.23
N THR A 49 28.81 -5.80 -39.20
CA THR A 49 28.72 -5.27 -37.84
C THR A 49 28.76 -3.74 -37.78
N ILE A 50 29.56 -3.12 -38.65
CA ILE A 50 29.70 -1.65 -38.75
C ILE A 50 28.39 -0.97 -39.20
N GLN A 51 27.60 -1.65 -40.03
CA GLN A 51 26.31 -1.15 -40.49
C GLN A 51 25.29 -1.16 -39.35
N MET A 52 25.34 -2.18 -38.47
CA MET A 52 24.50 -2.23 -37.24
C MET A 52 24.83 -1.07 -36.31
N TYR A 53 26.12 -0.82 -36.05
CA TYR A 53 26.54 0.31 -35.22
C TYR A 53 26.10 1.66 -35.79
N LYS A 54 26.25 1.86 -37.12
CA LYS A 54 25.75 3.07 -37.78
C LYS A 54 24.23 3.21 -37.66
N GLY A 55 23.50 2.11 -37.75
CA GLY A 55 22.05 2.11 -37.60
C GLY A 55 21.56 2.45 -36.17
N VAL A 56 22.35 2.17 -35.13
CA VAL A 56 22.02 2.46 -33.75
C VAL A 56 22.22 3.91 -33.35
N VAL A 57 23.16 4.61 -33.99
CA VAL A 57 23.48 6.02 -33.68
C VAL A 57 22.23 6.94 -33.70
N PRO A 58 21.34 6.89 -34.73
CA PRO A 58 20.13 7.70 -34.74
C PRO A 58 19.21 7.41 -33.53
N PHE A 59 19.12 6.15 -33.11
CA PHE A 59 18.31 5.77 -31.93
C PHE A 59 18.87 6.33 -30.62
N ILE A 60 20.20 6.29 -30.46
CA ILE A 60 20.88 6.90 -29.30
C ILE A 60 20.64 8.42 -29.29
N ILE A 61 20.74 9.09 -30.43
CA ILE A 61 20.47 10.53 -30.53
C ILE A 61 19.02 10.83 -30.14
N LEU A 62 18.06 10.04 -30.61
CA LEU A 62 16.65 10.21 -30.31
C LEU A 62 16.35 9.97 -28.81
N GLN A 63 17.02 8.98 -28.19
CA GLN A 63 16.94 8.76 -26.74
C GLN A 63 17.52 9.92 -25.94
N LEU A 64 18.66 10.48 -26.36
CA LEU A 64 19.25 11.64 -25.68
C LEU A 64 18.37 12.89 -25.82
N ILE A 65 17.72 13.08 -26.97
CA ILE A 65 16.72 14.15 -27.14
C ILE A 65 15.52 13.91 -26.20
N GLY A 66 14.99 12.70 -26.14
CA GLY A 66 13.92 12.33 -25.21
C GLY A 66 14.30 12.58 -23.75
N LEU A 67 15.51 12.19 -23.36
CA LEU A 67 16.07 12.44 -22.03
C LEU A 67 16.19 13.93 -21.73
N ALA A 68 16.64 14.73 -22.69
CA ALA A 68 16.72 16.19 -22.58
C ALA A 68 15.33 16.81 -22.41
N ILE A 69 14.34 16.37 -23.19
CA ILE A 69 12.94 16.83 -23.07
C ILE A 69 12.39 16.53 -21.67
N VAL A 70 12.54 15.31 -21.18
CA VAL A 70 12.09 14.89 -19.83
C VAL A 70 12.84 15.68 -18.75
N GLY A 71 14.13 15.96 -18.97
CA GLY A 71 14.95 16.77 -18.06
C GLY A 71 14.50 18.21 -17.94
N ILE A 72 14.16 18.84 -19.07
CA ILE A 72 13.74 20.24 -19.13
C ILE A 72 12.27 20.43 -18.73
N PHE A 73 11.42 19.43 -19.01
CA PHE A 73 9.97 19.46 -18.75
C PHE A 73 9.49 18.36 -17.76
N PRO A 74 9.85 18.45 -16.46
CA PRO A 74 9.40 17.50 -15.44
C PRO A 74 7.88 17.29 -15.39
N PRO A 75 7.01 18.29 -15.65
CA PRO A 75 5.57 18.11 -15.66
C PRO A 75 5.06 17.05 -16.62
N LEU A 76 5.79 16.78 -17.71
CA LEU A 76 5.39 15.78 -18.71
C LEU A 76 5.32 14.37 -18.10
N VAL A 77 6.27 14.05 -17.23
CA VAL A 77 6.37 12.75 -16.56
C VAL A 77 5.43 12.67 -15.35
N ASN A 78 5.26 13.79 -14.64
CA ASN A 78 4.50 13.85 -13.40
C ASN A 78 3.00 14.06 -13.63
N TYR A 79 2.56 14.40 -14.85
CA TYR A 79 1.15 14.65 -15.15
C TYR A 79 0.25 13.44 -14.87
N LEU A 80 0.63 12.28 -15.33
CA LEU A 80 -0.16 11.06 -15.15
C LEU A 80 -0.14 10.55 -13.71
N PRO A 81 1.02 10.41 -13.02
CA PRO A 81 1.08 10.05 -11.61
C PRO A 81 0.28 11.01 -10.72
N ASN A 82 0.34 12.31 -10.96
CA ASN A 82 -0.45 13.29 -10.20
C ASN A 82 -1.96 13.14 -10.39
N ARG A 83 -2.42 12.59 -11.50
CA ARG A 83 -3.85 12.31 -11.76
C ARG A 83 -4.32 10.92 -11.32
N VAL A 84 -3.41 9.94 -11.25
CA VAL A 84 -3.74 8.51 -11.07
C VAL A 84 -3.42 8.02 -9.65
N ASN A 85 -3.38 8.85 -8.64
CA ASN A 85 -3.28 8.50 -7.22
C ASN A 85 -1.88 8.21 -6.64
N LEU A 86 -0.77 8.32 -7.38
CA LEU A 86 0.55 8.05 -6.80
C LEU A 86 1.16 9.25 -6.06
N THR A 87 0.76 10.47 -6.41
CA THR A 87 1.26 11.73 -5.83
C THR A 87 0.16 12.75 -5.59
N SER A 88 -1.12 12.37 -5.71
CA SER A 88 -2.27 13.24 -5.45
C SER A 88 -2.58 13.29 -3.95
N GLU A 89 -3.20 14.37 -3.49
CA GLU A 89 -3.70 14.50 -2.11
C GLU A 89 -4.69 13.39 -1.73
N THR A 90 -5.30 12.75 -2.73
CA THR A 90 -6.24 11.62 -2.58
C THR A 90 -5.57 10.26 -2.73
N ALA A 91 -4.25 10.20 -2.81
CA ALA A 91 -3.54 8.91 -2.91
C ALA A 91 -3.80 8.04 -1.68
N PRO A 92 -4.08 6.73 -1.85
CA PRO A 92 -4.21 5.84 -0.72
C PRO A 92 -2.89 5.77 0.06
N PRO A 93 -2.95 5.63 1.39
CA PRO A 93 -1.75 5.57 2.21
C PRO A 93 -0.81 4.45 1.78
N PRO A 94 0.50 4.66 1.81
CA PRO A 94 1.48 3.69 1.34
C PRO A 94 1.39 2.39 2.16
N ARG A 95 1.38 1.25 1.49
CA ARG A 95 1.31 -0.07 2.15
C ARG A 95 2.61 -0.46 2.85
N ASN A 96 3.74 0.14 2.48
CA ASN A 96 5.01 -0.12 3.14
C ASN A 96 5.02 0.48 4.56
N PRO A 97 5.18 -0.32 5.64
CA PRO A 97 5.12 0.17 7.01
C PRO A 97 6.12 1.28 7.34
N ARG A 98 7.30 1.27 6.69
CA ARG A 98 8.32 2.31 6.90
C ARG A 98 7.91 3.64 6.29
N ILE A 99 7.36 3.60 5.07
CA ILE A 99 6.88 4.80 4.38
C ILE A 99 5.63 5.35 5.09
N SER A 100 4.70 4.49 5.49
CA SER A 100 3.52 4.92 6.25
C SER A 100 3.88 5.59 7.57
N ALA A 101 4.87 5.07 8.29
CA ALA A 101 5.36 5.69 9.52
C ALA A 101 6.00 7.07 9.28
N CYS A 102 6.74 7.23 8.18
CA CYS A 102 7.34 8.50 7.81
C CYS A 102 6.28 9.55 7.43
N VAL A 103 5.23 9.17 6.68
CA VAL A 103 4.10 10.04 6.35
C VAL A 103 3.35 10.45 7.62
N GLU A 104 3.09 9.53 8.53
CA GLU A 104 2.45 9.82 9.81
C GLU A 104 3.25 10.84 10.65
N GLU A 105 4.57 10.73 10.67
CA GLU A 105 5.42 11.71 11.37
C GLU A 105 5.31 13.11 10.77
N GLY A 106 5.18 13.20 9.44
CA GLY A 106 4.88 14.45 8.76
C GLY A 106 3.52 15.02 9.17
N LEU A 107 2.49 14.17 9.20
CA LEU A 107 1.14 14.56 9.65
C LEU A 107 1.12 14.98 11.13
N PHE A 108 1.87 14.30 12.00
CA PHE A 108 1.97 14.69 13.41
C PHE A 108 2.55 16.09 13.60
N LYS A 109 3.49 16.52 12.73
CA LYS A 109 3.98 17.90 12.73
C LYS A 109 2.91 18.90 12.29
N VAL A 110 2.03 18.51 11.35
CA VAL A 110 0.88 19.35 10.97
C VAL A 110 -0.09 19.49 12.14
N TYR A 111 -0.40 18.40 12.86
CA TYR A 111 -1.24 18.48 14.06
C TYR A 111 -0.61 19.35 15.17
N ASP A 112 0.72 19.38 15.29
CA ASP A 112 1.38 20.26 16.26
C ASP A 112 1.31 21.74 15.84
N ARG A 113 1.40 22.02 14.54
CA ARG A 113 1.38 23.39 14.01
C ARG A 113 -0.03 23.97 13.96
N ASP A 114 -0.97 23.19 13.43
CA ASP A 114 -2.32 23.65 13.06
C ASP A 114 -3.42 23.09 14.00
N GLY A 115 -3.03 22.44 15.10
CA GLY A 115 -3.92 21.69 15.99
C GLY A 115 -5.09 22.52 16.55
N GLU A 116 -4.84 23.76 16.93
CA GLU A 116 -5.89 24.67 17.40
C GLU A 116 -6.92 24.99 16.32
N THR A 117 -6.44 25.27 15.12
CA THR A 117 -7.31 25.53 13.95
C THR A 117 -8.16 24.31 13.60
N ILE A 118 -7.55 23.12 13.57
CA ILE A 118 -8.24 21.86 13.27
C ILE A 118 -9.26 21.53 14.37
N SER A 119 -8.88 21.66 15.64
CA SER A 119 -9.78 21.43 16.77
C SER A 119 -10.95 22.41 16.77
N GLY A 120 -10.70 23.70 16.50
CA GLY A 120 -11.75 24.69 16.34
C GLY A 120 -12.70 24.39 15.18
N ALA A 121 -12.19 23.86 14.07
CA ALA A 121 -13.02 23.40 12.95
C ALA A 121 -13.90 22.19 13.34
N ILE A 122 -13.35 21.23 14.08
CA ILE A 122 -14.11 20.05 14.57
C ILE A 122 -15.24 20.48 15.49
N VAL A 123 -15.01 21.45 16.38
CA VAL A 123 -16.05 21.99 17.27
C VAL A 123 -17.17 22.61 16.46
N LYS A 124 -16.84 23.48 15.49
CA LYS A 124 -17.84 24.11 14.60
C LYS A 124 -18.67 23.08 13.83
N VAL A 125 -18.06 22.00 13.38
CA VAL A 125 -18.76 20.95 12.63
C VAL A 125 -19.70 20.14 13.54
N LYS A 126 -19.36 19.97 14.82
CA LYS A 126 -20.26 19.30 15.81
C LYS A 126 -21.55 20.10 16.05
N ASP A 127 -21.51 21.42 15.90
CA ASP A 127 -22.64 22.31 16.12
C ASP A 127 -23.56 22.45 14.88
N ILE A 128 -23.22 21.83 13.75
CA ILE A 128 -24.03 21.88 12.55
C ILE A 128 -25.33 21.09 12.77
N ASP A 129 -26.47 21.71 12.39
CA ASP A 129 -27.77 21.01 12.38
C ASP A 129 -27.76 19.91 11.30
N LEU A 130 -27.86 18.67 11.76
CA LEU A 130 -27.89 17.48 10.93
C LEU A 130 -29.30 16.86 10.82
N SER A 131 -30.33 17.59 11.20
CA SER A 131 -31.72 17.12 11.24
C SER A 131 -32.24 16.69 9.84
N PHE A 132 -31.66 17.25 8.77
CA PHE A 132 -31.97 16.90 7.39
C PHE A 132 -31.47 15.50 6.96
N LEU A 133 -30.55 14.90 7.72
CA LEU A 133 -30.04 13.57 7.45
C LEU A 133 -30.89 12.49 8.12
N PRO A 134 -31.08 11.31 7.47
CA PRO A 134 -31.66 10.14 8.11
C PRO A 134 -30.91 9.75 9.38
N ASP A 135 -31.64 9.27 10.41
CA ASP A 135 -31.06 8.97 11.75
C ASP A 135 -29.78 8.13 11.68
N LYS A 136 -29.76 7.10 10.85
CA LYS A 136 -28.58 6.25 10.71
C LYS A 136 -27.34 7.02 10.20
N GLN A 137 -27.53 7.91 9.23
CA GLN A 137 -26.43 8.71 8.66
C GLN A 137 -25.95 9.77 9.66
N ARG A 138 -26.90 10.37 10.39
CA ARG A 138 -26.60 11.35 11.45
C ARG A 138 -25.76 10.73 12.56
N THR A 139 -26.15 9.55 13.06
CA THR A 139 -25.38 8.84 14.11
C THR A 139 -23.97 8.53 13.63
N VAL A 140 -23.80 7.95 12.45
CA VAL A 140 -22.49 7.60 11.91
C VAL A 140 -21.60 8.84 11.68
N LEU A 141 -22.19 9.97 11.29
CA LEU A 141 -21.46 11.23 11.12
C LEU A 141 -21.04 11.82 12.49
N GLN A 142 -21.90 11.73 13.50
CA GLN A 142 -21.57 12.15 14.87
C GLN A 142 -20.43 11.29 15.45
N GLU A 143 -20.44 9.99 15.23
CA GLU A 143 -19.35 9.09 15.62
C GLU A 143 -18.05 9.45 14.90
N SER A 144 -18.11 9.81 13.61
CA SER A 144 -16.97 10.29 12.83
C SER A 144 -16.36 11.57 13.44
N PHE A 145 -17.17 12.53 13.86
CA PHE A 145 -16.68 13.76 14.52
C PHE A 145 -16.04 13.46 15.89
N GLN A 146 -16.60 12.51 16.64
CA GLN A 146 -15.98 12.06 17.91
C GLN A 146 -14.64 11.37 17.65
N ALA A 147 -14.54 10.57 16.59
CA ALA A 147 -13.29 9.94 16.18
C ALA A 147 -12.25 10.99 15.76
N ALA A 148 -12.66 12.03 15.01
CA ALA A 148 -11.79 13.14 14.65
C ALA A 148 -11.20 13.85 15.88
N ASP A 149 -12.01 14.14 16.87
CA ASP A 149 -11.58 14.77 18.13
C ASP A 149 -10.59 13.89 18.91
N LYS A 150 -10.87 12.60 18.99
CA LYS A 150 -10.02 11.61 19.66
C LYS A 150 -8.64 11.45 18.99
N THR A 151 -8.49 11.84 17.74
CA THR A 151 -7.23 11.72 16.98
C THR A 151 -6.07 12.41 17.69
N PHE A 152 -6.28 13.59 18.26
CA PHE A 152 -5.23 14.35 18.98
C PHE A 152 -4.65 13.57 20.15
N SER A 153 -5.51 12.97 20.99
CA SER A 153 -5.05 12.15 22.10
C SER A 153 -4.29 10.90 21.64
N LEU A 154 -4.72 10.27 20.57
CA LEU A 154 -4.04 9.11 20.00
C LEU A 154 -2.68 9.46 19.41
N VAL A 155 -2.53 10.63 18.79
CA VAL A 155 -1.23 11.14 18.32
C VAL A 155 -0.26 11.29 19.50
N GLN A 156 -0.69 11.83 20.63
CA GLN A 156 0.16 11.95 21.83
C GLN A 156 0.60 10.58 22.37
N ILE A 157 -0.31 9.59 22.36
CA ILE A 157 0.02 8.21 22.77
C ILE A 157 1.08 7.59 21.82
N VAL A 158 0.95 7.81 20.50
CA VAL A 158 1.95 7.33 19.54
C VAL A 158 3.31 7.99 19.79
N LYS A 159 3.33 9.32 19.99
CA LYS A 159 4.57 10.07 20.26
C LYS A 159 5.26 9.60 21.54
N ALA A 160 4.50 9.38 22.61
CA ALA A 160 5.01 8.88 23.89
C ALA A 160 5.63 7.48 23.72
N ALA A 161 4.91 6.55 23.10
CA ALA A 161 5.40 5.19 22.86
C ALA A 161 6.65 5.17 21.97
N LYS A 162 6.69 6.02 20.93
CA LYS A 162 7.87 6.19 20.09
C LYS A 162 9.05 6.73 20.87
N LYS A 163 8.86 7.75 21.70
CA LYS A 163 9.93 8.34 22.55
C LYS A 163 10.55 7.29 23.46
N GLU A 164 9.76 6.42 24.07
CA GLU A 164 10.25 5.33 24.92
C GLU A 164 11.07 4.32 24.12
N LEU A 165 10.59 3.93 22.93
CA LEU A 165 11.31 3.04 22.04
C LEU A 165 12.64 3.64 21.57
N ASP A 166 12.61 4.89 21.10
CA ASP A 166 13.79 5.60 20.58
C ASP A 166 14.84 5.82 21.69
N ALA A 167 14.43 6.05 22.92
CA ALA A 167 15.32 6.15 24.06
C ALA A 167 16.00 4.80 24.40
N PHE A 168 15.34 3.68 24.15
CA PHE A 168 15.86 2.35 24.42
C PHE A 168 16.80 1.82 23.32
N VAL A 169 16.56 2.19 22.07
CA VAL A 169 17.26 1.67 20.87
C VAL A 169 18.78 1.87 20.92
N PRO A 170 19.35 3.01 21.34
CA PRO A 170 20.80 3.21 21.37
C PRO A 170 21.54 2.19 22.25
N GLY A 171 20.99 1.84 23.41
CA GLY A 171 21.57 0.81 24.29
C GLY A 171 21.36 -0.63 23.77
N TYR A 172 20.27 -0.87 23.05
CA TYR A 172 19.94 -2.20 22.52
C TYR A 172 20.71 -2.54 21.24
N ARG A 173 20.91 -1.57 20.33
CA ARG A 173 21.43 -1.80 18.97
C ARG A 173 22.82 -2.45 18.94
N PRO A 174 23.83 -2.01 19.72
CA PRO A 174 25.15 -2.65 19.73
C PRO A 174 25.08 -4.11 20.19
N LEU A 175 24.35 -4.38 21.27
CA LEU A 175 24.13 -5.73 21.79
C LEU A 175 23.46 -6.63 20.78
N HIS A 176 22.44 -6.12 20.09
CA HIS A 176 21.74 -6.84 19.04
C HIS A 176 22.65 -7.19 17.87
N GLN A 177 23.53 -6.27 17.43
CA GLN A 177 24.48 -6.53 16.36
C GLN A 177 25.49 -7.62 16.75
N GLN A 178 26.06 -7.53 17.95
CA GLN A 178 26.97 -8.53 18.48
C GLN A 178 26.35 -9.93 18.51
N VAL A 179 25.14 -10.02 19.09
CA VAL A 179 24.42 -11.30 19.20
C VAL A 179 24.01 -11.84 17.84
N ARG A 180 23.60 -10.99 16.89
CA ARG A 180 23.28 -11.46 15.53
C ARG A 180 24.47 -12.09 14.82
N VAL A 181 25.68 -11.55 15.00
CA VAL A 181 26.91 -12.15 14.44
C VAL A 181 27.17 -13.52 15.06
N LEU A 182 27.06 -13.64 16.38
CA LEU A 182 27.22 -14.94 17.08
C LEU A 182 26.15 -15.95 16.61
N GLN A 183 24.88 -15.55 16.59
CA GLN A 183 23.78 -16.42 16.14
C GLN A 183 23.94 -16.86 14.68
N ALA A 184 24.46 -16.00 13.81
CA ALA A 184 24.73 -16.37 12.42
C ALA A 184 25.83 -17.43 12.32
N LYS A 185 26.92 -17.30 13.14
CA LYS A 185 27.98 -18.33 13.22
C LYS A 185 27.42 -19.65 13.75
N VAL A 186 26.67 -19.62 14.86
CA VAL A 186 26.03 -20.79 15.46
C VAL A 186 25.14 -21.51 14.46
N ARG A 187 24.34 -20.77 13.70
CA ARG A 187 23.47 -21.35 12.65
C ARG A 187 24.28 -22.01 11.55
N ARG A 188 25.33 -21.32 11.02
CA ARG A 188 26.19 -21.89 9.97
C ARG A 188 26.83 -23.20 10.42
N ILE A 189 27.34 -23.27 11.65
CA ILE A 189 27.89 -24.50 12.22
C ILE A 189 26.79 -25.58 12.33
N GLY A 190 25.58 -25.20 12.72
CA GLY A 190 24.44 -26.12 12.77
C GLY A 190 24.06 -26.69 11.40
N GLU A 191 24.14 -25.88 10.34
CA GLU A 191 23.95 -26.30 8.95
C GLU A 191 25.06 -27.29 8.53
N GLU A 192 26.34 -26.98 8.80
CA GLU A 192 27.49 -27.86 8.52
C GLU A 192 27.38 -29.22 9.26
N ILE A 193 26.99 -29.19 10.55
CA ILE A 193 26.72 -30.43 11.31
C ILE A 193 25.64 -31.27 10.63
N ASN A 194 24.56 -30.66 10.17
CA ASN A 194 23.45 -31.36 9.51
C ASN A 194 23.89 -31.96 8.15
N GLU A 195 24.60 -31.21 7.35
CA GLU A 195 25.15 -31.69 6.07
C GLU A 195 26.09 -32.88 6.29
N THR A 196 27.04 -32.75 7.24
CA THR A 196 27.99 -33.83 7.57
C THR A 196 27.27 -35.07 8.11
N LYS A 197 26.19 -34.91 8.89
CA LYS A 197 25.35 -36.05 9.35
C LYS A 197 24.64 -36.76 8.20
N ILE A 198 24.15 -36.01 7.20
CA ILE A 198 23.52 -36.59 6.00
C ILE A 198 24.57 -37.37 5.21
N GLU A 199 25.75 -36.81 5.06
CA GLU A 199 26.87 -37.45 4.37
C GLU A 199 27.32 -38.74 5.07
N VAL A 200 27.46 -38.72 6.39
CA VAL A 200 27.78 -39.91 7.18
C VAL A 200 26.74 -41.02 7.00
N ARG A 201 25.46 -40.66 6.99
CA ARG A 201 24.36 -41.61 6.75
C ARG A 201 24.46 -42.23 5.35
N ARG A 202 24.77 -41.45 4.34
CA ARG A 202 24.96 -41.89 2.95
C ARG A 202 26.14 -42.85 2.84
N LEU A 203 27.31 -42.48 3.38
CA LEU A 203 28.53 -43.30 3.36
C LEU A 203 28.32 -44.62 4.10
N THR A 204 27.57 -44.60 5.19
CA THR A 204 27.24 -45.84 5.96
C THR A 204 26.33 -46.77 5.13
N ARG A 205 25.35 -46.24 4.42
CA ARG A 205 24.47 -47.01 3.56
C ARG A 205 25.22 -47.61 2.35
N ASP A 206 26.16 -46.83 1.80
CA ASP A 206 26.89 -47.22 0.60
C ASP A 206 28.12 -48.15 0.92
N GLY A 207 28.29 -48.52 2.18
CA GLY A 207 29.32 -49.53 2.62
C GLY A 207 30.78 -48.99 2.53
N ILE A 208 30.99 -47.71 2.55
CA ILE A 208 32.31 -47.08 2.39
C ILE A 208 33.14 -47.22 3.69
N ALA A 209 34.48 -47.24 3.54
CA ALA A 209 35.47 -47.48 4.57
C ALA A 209 35.19 -46.80 5.93
N SER A 210 35.22 -47.56 7.01
CA SER A 210 34.95 -47.20 8.41
C SER A 210 35.78 -45.97 8.88
N THR A 211 36.99 -45.80 8.38
CA THR A 211 37.92 -44.72 8.72
C THR A 211 37.40 -43.32 8.33
N ILE A 212 36.77 -43.19 7.14
CA ILE A 212 36.19 -41.92 6.65
C ILE A 212 34.98 -41.56 7.51
N ILE A 213 34.13 -42.53 7.82
CA ILE A 213 32.96 -42.35 8.68
C ILE A 213 33.35 -41.90 10.08
N THR A 214 34.38 -42.48 10.65
CA THR A 214 34.93 -42.13 11.98
C THR A 214 35.48 -40.70 11.98
N SER A 215 36.27 -40.32 10.97
CA SER A 215 36.78 -38.95 10.82
C SER A 215 35.64 -37.91 10.75
N LYS A 216 34.57 -38.18 9.92
CA LYS A 216 33.43 -37.26 9.82
C LYS A 216 32.60 -37.18 11.11
N LYS A 217 32.47 -38.28 11.85
CA LYS A 217 31.85 -38.26 13.19
C LYS A 217 32.67 -37.39 14.17
N GLY A 218 34.01 -37.50 14.14
CA GLY A 218 34.92 -36.65 14.92
C GLY A 218 34.74 -35.16 14.57
N ARG A 219 34.58 -34.83 13.27
CA ARG A 219 34.30 -33.46 12.85
C ARG A 219 32.97 -32.94 13.41
N ILE A 220 31.93 -33.77 13.42
CA ILE A 220 30.62 -33.40 14.01
C ILE A 220 30.76 -33.06 15.50
N GLU A 221 31.54 -33.85 16.27
CA GLU A 221 31.71 -33.57 17.69
C GLU A 221 32.53 -32.29 17.92
N ALA A 222 33.57 -32.04 17.12
CA ALA A 222 34.31 -30.79 17.17
C ALA A 222 33.45 -29.57 16.88
N LEU A 223 32.61 -29.65 15.84
CA LEU A 223 31.66 -28.59 15.51
C LEU A 223 30.60 -28.34 16.58
N LYS A 224 30.13 -29.39 17.26
CA LYS A 224 29.21 -29.22 18.41
C LYS A 224 29.86 -28.47 19.57
N VAL A 225 31.15 -28.80 19.90
CA VAL A 225 31.89 -28.09 20.94
C VAL A 225 32.06 -26.62 20.57
N GLU A 226 32.41 -26.30 19.33
CA GLU A 226 32.49 -24.93 18.82
C GLU A 226 31.12 -24.21 18.89
N GLN A 227 30.03 -24.88 18.53
CA GLN A 227 28.68 -24.35 18.60
C GLN A 227 28.29 -23.95 20.04
N VAL A 228 28.61 -24.82 21.01
CA VAL A 228 28.38 -24.55 22.44
C VAL A 228 29.23 -23.38 22.92
N ALA A 229 30.49 -23.35 22.56
CA ALA A 229 31.41 -22.26 22.93
C ALA A 229 30.93 -20.89 22.37
N LEU A 230 30.44 -20.84 21.14
CA LEU A 230 29.87 -19.62 20.57
C LEU A 230 28.54 -19.24 21.24
N THR A 231 27.73 -20.23 21.59
CA THR A 231 26.44 -19.97 22.26
C THR A 231 26.65 -19.39 23.67
N SER A 232 27.68 -19.84 24.38
CA SER A 232 28.04 -19.33 25.72
C SER A 232 28.57 -17.88 25.70
N GLN A 233 29.06 -17.40 24.55
CA GLN A 233 29.44 -16.01 24.36
C GLN A 233 28.28 -15.04 24.25
N ILE A 234 27.04 -15.53 24.11
CA ILE A 234 25.86 -14.67 24.08
C ILE A 234 25.62 -14.09 25.46
N PRO A 235 25.64 -12.75 25.63
CA PRO A 235 25.49 -12.10 26.93
C PRO A 235 24.17 -12.50 27.61
N GLN A 236 24.20 -12.77 28.91
CA GLN A 236 23.03 -13.19 29.69
C GLN A 236 21.88 -12.18 29.63
N GLN A 237 22.21 -10.89 29.62
CA GLN A 237 21.23 -9.80 29.50
C GLN A 237 20.50 -9.76 28.17
N TRP A 238 20.94 -10.49 27.15
CA TRP A 238 20.34 -10.49 25.81
C TRP A 238 18.86 -10.83 25.81
N LYS A 239 18.46 -11.86 26.55
CA LYS A 239 17.08 -12.34 26.57
C LYS A 239 16.13 -11.29 27.11
N GLU A 240 16.52 -10.59 28.16
CA GLU A 240 15.73 -9.52 28.79
C GLU A 240 15.68 -8.27 27.92
N MET A 241 16.84 -7.83 27.42
CA MET A 241 16.94 -6.66 26.55
C MET A 241 16.10 -6.85 25.27
N ARG A 242 16.18 -8.04 24.68
CA ARG A 242 15.35 -8.38 23.51
C ARG A 242 13.86 -8.38 23.83
N LYS A 243 13.44 -8.97 24.96
CA LYS A 243 12.05 -8.97 25.41
C LYS A 243 11.53 -7.56 25.61
N ARG A 244 12.32 -6.70 26.28
CA ARG A 244 11.96 -5.30 26.50
C ARG A 244 11.84 -4.53 25.19
N TYR A 245 12.78 -4.69 24.28
CA TYR A 245 12.70 -4.09 22.94
C TYR A 245 11.43 -4.52 22.19
N LEU A 246 11.12 -5.81 22.18
CA LEU A 246 9.94 -6.33 21.50
C LEU A 246 8.63 -5.79 22.12
N ASN A 247 8.58 -5.63 23.45
CA ASN A 247 7.43 -5.05 24.12
C ASN A 247 7.24 -3.57 23.77
N LEU A 248 8.31 -2.77 23.75
CA LEU A 248 8.26 -1.36 23.37
C LEU A 248 7.88 -1.21 21.90
N ALA A 249 8.45 -1.99 21.01
CA ALA A 249 8.11 -1.99 19.59
C ALA A 249 6.66 -2.42 19.34
N LYS A 250 6.15 -3.39 20.13
CA LYS A 250 4.75 -3.81 20.08
C LYS A 250 3.80 -2.72 20.62
N ALA A 251 4.20 -2.03 21.68
CA ALA A 251 3.40 -0.92 22.24
C ALA A 251 3.27 0.22 21.24
N GLU A 252 4.37 0.65 20.63
CA GLU A 252 4.39 1.67 19.57
C GLU A 252 3.55 1.24 18.37
N GLY A 253 3.74 0.03 17.85
CA GLY A 253 2.95 -0.49 16.74
C GLY A 253 1.46 -0.63 17.05
N ASN A 254 1.08 -0.92 18.30
CA ASN A 254 -0.32 -0.95 18.73
C ASN A 254 -0.92 0.45 18.79
N ALA A 255 -0.16 1.43 19.29
CA ALA A 255 -0.58 2.83 19.34
C ALA A 255 -0.84 3.37 17.93
N ARG A 256 0.07 3.11 16.98
CA ARG A 256 -0.13 3.50 15.57
C ARG A 256 -1.34 2.81 14.94
N ARG A 257 -1.59 1.53 15.20
CA ARG A 257 -2.78 0.83 14.69
C ARG A 257 -4.07 1.45 15.22
N LYS A 258 -4.11 1.83 16.50
CA LYS A 258 -5.28 2.52 17.08
C LYS A 258 -5.49 3.88 16.43
N TYR A 259 -4.44 4.65 16.24
CA TYR A 259 -4.46 5.93 15.54
C TYR A 259 -5.02 5.77 14.11
N ARG A 260 -4.47 4.85 13.32
CA ARG A 260 -4.91 4.63 11.93
C ARG A 260 -6.38 4.27 11.83
N ARG A 261 -6.84 3.30 12.63
CA ARG A 261 -8.27 2.92 12.63
C ARG A 261 -9.16 4.10 12.99
N ASN A 262 -8.76 4.89 13.96
CA ASN A 262 -9.54 6.06 14.36
C ASN A 262 -9.59 7.14 13.27
N VAL A 263 -8.51 7.31 12.50
CA VAL A 263 -8.49 8.23 11.35
C VAL A 263 -9.37 7.69 10.22
N ASP A 264 -9.32 6.39 9.95
CA ASP A 264 -10.19 5.74 8.96
C ASP A 264 -11.67 5.91 9.38
N ASP A 265 -12.02 5.61 10.65
CA ASP A 265 -13.38 5.79 11.20
C ASP A 265 -13.85 7.25 11.10
N ALA A 266 -12.94 8.22 11.27
CA ALA A 266 -13.26 9.63 11.17
C ALA A 266 -13.50 10.10 9.73
N TYR A 267 -12.84 9.49 8.75
CA TYR A 267 -12.82 9.99 7.36
C TYR A 267 -13.75 9.22 6.41
N ASP A 268 -13.82 7.90 6.50
CA ASP A 268 -14.45 7.03 5.48
C ASP A 268 -15.92 7.35 5.21
N VAL A 269 -16.61 7.89 6.21
CA VAL A 269 -18.04 8.23 6.12
C VAL A 269 -18.26 9.54 5.38
N ILE A 270 -17.37 10.52 5.57
CA ILE A 270 -17.54 11.90 5.08
C ILE A 270 -17.69 11.98 3.56
N PRO A 271 -16.81 11.37 2.74
CA PRO A 271 -16.94 11.39 1.28
C PRO A 271 -18.27 10.82 0.78
N GLY A 272 -18.75 9.77 1.46
CA GLY A 272 -20.05 9.16 1.15
C GLY A 272 -21.22 10.10 1.37
N ILE A 273 -21.23 10.80 2.50
CA ILE A 273 -22.27 11.77 2.87
C ILE A 273 -22.21 13.01 1.98
N LEU A 274 -21.01 13.56 1.73
CA LEU A 274 -20.82 14.68 0.82
C LEU A 274 -21.36 14.36 -0.58
N LYS A 275 -21.12 13.14 -1.06
CA LYS A 275 -21.67 12.68 -2.34
C LYS A 275 -23.20 12.58 -2.32
N VAL A 276 -23.77 12.12 -1.21
CA VAL A 276 -25.24 12.11 -1.03
C VAL A 276 -25.80 13.51 -1.10
N ILE A 277 -25.20 14.46 -0.40
CA ILE A 277 -25.61 15.87 -0.40
C ILE A 277 -25.50 16.47 -1.80
N SER A 278 -24.40 16.25 -2.49
CA SER A 278 -24.21 16.76 -3.87
C SER A 278 -25.16 16.16 -4.89
N ASP A 279 -25.68 14.97 -4.64
CA ASP A 279 -26.59 14.26 -5.55
C ASP A 279 -28.08 14.52 -5.24
N VAL A 280 -28.42 15.31 -4.20
CA VAL A 280 -29.82 15.63 -3.83
C VAL A 280 -30.58 16.27 -5.00
N GLU A 281 -29.96 17.21 -5.70
CA GLU A 281 -30.60 17.86 -6.86
C GLU A 281 -30.90 16.86 -7.98
N LYS A 282 -30.04 15.87 -8.20
CA LYS A 282 -30.28 14.81 -9.18
C LYS A 282 -31.46 13.93 -8.80
N LEU A 283 -31.71 13.75 -7.49
CA LEU A 283 -32.85 13.01 -6.99
C LEU A 283 -34.17 13.82 -7.22
N ALA A 284 -34.11 15.13 -6.99
CA ALA A 284 -35.25 16.03 -7.26
C ALA A 284 -35.69 15.99 -8.73
N VAL A 285 -34.73 15.95 -9.67
CA VAL A 285 -35.06 15.81 -11.12
C VAL A 285 -35.77 14.49 -11.42
N LEU A 286 -35.52 13.43 -10.66
CA LEU A 286 -36.15 12.12 -10.85
C LEU A 286 -37.53 12.01 -10.18
N GLU A 287 -37.93 12.98 -9.37
CA GLU A 287 -39.22 12.95 -8.64
C GLU A 287 -40.42 12.82 -9.58
N SER A 288 -40.44 13.60 -10.65
CA SER A 288 -41.48 13.50 -11.69
C SER A 288 -41.55 12.11 -12.33
N SER A 289 -40.41 11.54 -12.64
CA SER A 289 -40.30 10.19 -13.22
C SER A 289 -40.72 9.09 -12.24
N ILE A 290 -40.56 9.31 -10.93
CA ILE A 290 -41.04 8.38 -9.90
C ILE A 290 -42.54 8.49 -9.73
N LYS A 291 -43.10 9.70 -9.72
CA LYS A 291 -44.55 9.94 -9.61
C LYS A 291 -45.29 9.39 -10.81
N SER A 292 -44.73 9.54 -12.03
CA SER A 292 -45.37 9.00 -13.24
C SER A 292 -45.40 7.46 -13.30
N LEU A 293 -44.64 6.76 -12.47
CA LEU A 293 -44.72 5.29 -12.39
C LEU A 293 -46.08 4.80 -11.91
N ASP A 294 -46.79 5.57 -11.09
CA ASP A 294 -48.11 5.21 -10.59
C ASP A 294 -49.12 5.11 -11.72
N GLU A 295 -49.12 6.09 -12.61
CA GLU A 295 -49.96 6.09 -13.83
C GLU A 295 -49.56 4.97 -14.78
N VAL A 296 -48.26 4.72 -14.94
CA VAL A 296 -47.78 3.66 -15.83
C VAL A 296 -48.13 2.27 -15.30
N ILE A 297 -48.10 2.08 -13.97
CA ILE A 297 -48.48 0.81 -13.34
C ILE A 297 -49.98 0.54 -13.50
N THR A 298 -50.78 1.58 -13.47
CA THR A 298 -52.25 1.47 -13.56
C THR A 298 -52.74 1.25 -14.97
N ASN A 299 -52.08 1.87 -15.98
CA ASN A 299 -52.64 2.00 -17.35
C ASN A 299 -51.95 1.09 -18.39
N ASN A 300 -50.80 0.48 -18.10
CA ASN A 300 -50.00 -0.24 -19.11
C ASN A 300 -49.92 -1.74 -18.87
N SER A 301 -49.55 -2.48 -19.92
CA SER A 301 -49.30 -3.93 -19.86
C SER A 301 -48.12 -4.29 -18.99
N GLY A 302 -48.11 -5.52 -18.46
CA GLY A 302 -47.10 -5.97 -17.50
C GLY A 302 -45.62 -5.85 -17.98
N GLU A 303 -45.37 -5.95 -19.29
CA GLU A 303 -44.00 -5.84 -19.84
C GLU A 303 -43.58 -4.37 -20.00
N GLU A 304 -44.44 -3.50 -20.46
CA GLU A 304 -44.18 -2.07 -20.59
C GLU A 304 -43.95 -1.43 -19.21
N THR A 305 -44.78 -1.80 -18.24
CA THR A 305 -44.64 -1.40 -16.83
C THR A 305 -43.30 -1.83 -16.27
N GLN A 306 -42.86 -3.08 -16.50
CA GLN A 306 -41.56 -3.55 -16.03
C GLN A 306 -40.39 -2.79 -16.67
N ASN A 307 -40.49 -2.45 -17.97
CA ASN A 307 -39.47 -1.69 -18.67
C ASN A 307 -39.37 -0.25 -18.14
N ALA A 308 -40.49 0.39 -17.88
CA ALA A 308 -40.55 1.74 -17.30
C ALA A 308 -39.95 1.76 -15.89
N ILE A 309 -40.36 0.82 -15.03
CA ILE A 309 -39.80 0.69 -13.68
C ILE A 309 -38.30 0.43 -13.73
N ARG A 310 -37.80 -0.43 -14.64
CA ARG A 310 -36.36 -0.73 -14.82
C ARG A 310 -35.58 0.50 -15.25
N LYS A 311 -36.14 1.37 -16.08
CA LYS A 311 -35.53 2.63 -16.52
C LYS A 311 -35.33 3.57 -15.33
N VAL A 312 -36.35 3.76 -14.51
CA VAL A 312 -36.32 4.59 -13.31
C VAL A 312 -35.40 3.98 -12.26
N GLU A 313 -35.45 2.66 -12.02
CA GLU A 313 -34.52 1.95 -11.12
C GLU A 313 -33.07 2.16 -11.51
N LYS A 314 -32.75 2.11 -12.82
CA LYS A 314 -31.38 2.35 -13.33
C LYS A 314 -30.96 3.81 -13.16
N ALA A 315 -31.87 4.76 -13.32
CA ALA A 315 -31.60 6.19 -13.14
C ALA A 315 -31.33 6.51 -11.65
N ILE A 316 -32.19 6.03 -10.75
CA ILE A 316 -32.04 6.17 -9.30
C ILE A 316 -30.77 5.49 -8.81
N GLY A 317 -30.41 4.33 -9.36
CA GLY A 317 -29.19 3.61 -8.97
C GLY A 317 -27.89 4.36 -9.25
N LYS A 318 -27.92 5.45 -10.02
CA LYS A 318 -26.75 6.33 -10.26
C LYS A 318 -26.62 7.45 -9.22
N VAL A 319 -27.66 7.68 -8.41
CA VAL A 319 -27.68 8.72 -7.38
C VAL A 319 -27.16 8.16 -6.06
N ALA A 320 -26.19 8.82 -5.45
CA ALA A 320 -25.66 8.38 -4.17
C ALA A 320 -26.72 8.43 -3.06
N GLY A 321 -26.73 7.48 -2.13
CA GLY A 321 -27.68 7.39 -1.04
C GLY A 321 -29.06 6.85 -1.41
N SER A 322 -29.36 6.65 -2.69
CA SER A 322 -30.69 6.22 -3.19
C SER A 322 -30.98 4.73 -3.05
N SER A 323 -30.08 3.95 -2.47
CA SER A 323 -30.18 2.48 -2.38
C SER A 323 -31.49 1.97 -1.75
N ALA A 324 -32.02 2.67 -0.74
CA ALA A 324 -33.27 2.32 -0.10
C ALA A 324 -34.46 2.47 -1.07
N ILE A 325 -34.51 3.58 -1.80
CA ILE A 325 -35.52 3.87 -2.81
C ILE A 325 -35.43 2.85 -3.96
N LYS A 326 -34.23 2.64 -4.49
CA LYS A 326 -33.96 1.64 -5.51
C LYS A 326 -34.44 0.25 -5.09
N ASN A 327 -34.16 -0.17 -3.86
CA ASN A 327 -34.57 -1.48 -3.34
C ASN A 327 -36.11 -1.61 -3.19
N ARG A 328 -36.80 -0.51 -2.85
CA ARG A 328 -38.28 -0.49 -2.83
C ARG A 328 -38.84 -0.65 -4.24
N ILE A 329 -38.35 0.11 -5.21
CA ILE A 329 -38.75 0.05 -6.61
C ILE A 329 -38.45 -1.34 -7.21
N SER A 330 -37.27 -1.92 -6.90
CA SER A 330 -36.94 -3.28 -7.32
C SER A 330 -37.89 -4.35 -6.73
N ARG A 331 -38.42 -4.13 -5.54
CA ARG A 331 -39.42 -5.03 -4.93
C ARG A 331 -40.74 -4.93 -5.68
N VAL A 332 -41.22 -3.72 -5.98
CA VAL A 332 -42.42 -3.51 -6.79
C VAL A 332 -42.28 -4.16 -8.17
N ARG A 333 -41.17 -3.94 -8.87
CA ARG A 333 -40.90 -4.60 -10.15
C ARG A 333 -40.95 -6.12 -10.07
N ARG A 334 -40.45 -6.70 -8.98
CA ARG A 334 -40.48 -8.15 -8.78
C ARG A 334 -41.88 -8.68 -8.46
N SER A 335 -42.70 -7.96 -7.72
CA SER A 335 -44.08 -8.38 -7.42
C SER A 335 -44.98 -8.36 -8.67
N LEU A 336 -44.69 -7.49 -9.63
CA LEU A 336 -45.38 -7.43 -10.93
C LEU A 336 -44.91 -8.53 -11.91
N ARG A 337 -43.89 -9.29 -11.59
CA ARG A 337 -43.35 -10.38 -12.41
C ARG A 337 -44.23 -11.62 -12.21
N GLY A 338 -45.20 -11.82 -13.05
CA GLY A 338 -46.12 -12.96 -12.99
C GLY A 338 -47.60 -12.61 -12.86
N GLN A 339 -47.96 -11.33 -12.72
CA GLN A 339 -49.32 -10.90 -12.91
C GLN A 339 -49.63 -10.95 -14.42
N LYS A 340 -50.48 -11.89 -14.83
CA LYS A 340 -51.07 -11.88 -16.15
C LYS A 340 -51.91 -10.63 -16.26
N PRO A 341 -51.94 -9.91 -17.43
CA PRO A 341 -52.84 -8.82 -17.64
C PRO A 341 -54.28 -9.36 -17.41
N ASN A 342 -55.02 -8.70 -16.53
CA ASN A 342 -56.44 -8.94 -16.46
C ASN A 342 -57.02 -8.51 -17.81
N LEU A 343 -57.42 -9.49 -18.63
CA LEU A 343 -58.26 -9.32 -19.80
C LEU A 343 -59.66 -8.92 -19.36
#